data_829e8305f13768eeada64cd29dff27c5
#
_entry.id   829e8305f13768eeada64cd29dff27c5
#
_cell.length_a   1.000
_cell.length_b   1.000
_cell.length_c   1.000
_cell.angle_alpha   90.00
_cell.angle_beta   90.00
_cell.angle_gamma   90.00
#
_symmetry.space_group_name_H-M   'P 1'
#
loop_
_entity.id
_entity.type
_entity.pdbx_description
1 polymer ?
#
loop_
_entity_poly.entity_id
_entity_poly.type
_entity_poly.pdbx_seq_one_letter_code
_entity_poly.pdbx_strand_id
1 'polypeptide(L)'
;MDKNTYKLLTPGPLTTTETVKEAMQIDRCTWDEDYKNMTQEIRTGLLKLAHADNGDYTTVLMQGSGTFGVESVLSGVISSTDKVLVLQNGAYSKRMVEMCDYHGIKYVVYEEDYAHVPDPAIVEDVLKSDGNITHISMVHSETTSGLLNDIAAIGELAKKYNKKFIVDAMSSFGGVDINVPELGITYLVSSANKCIQGVPGFSFIIAKVSDLKQTKGIARSLSLDLYAQWETMEKDGGKWRFTSPTHVVAAFSQALKELAAEGGITARNARYTATNRALRKGMEELGFKAYIDEAHQGPIITTFFYPENCKFTFAKMYAYLKDHGYVIYPGKLTDAETFRLGNIGEIYIDDVEKILGIFKDFVSAEN
;
A
#
# COMPACT_ATOMS: atom_id res chain seq x y z
N MET A 1 -28.96 -15.20 -6.60
CA MET A 1 -27.58 -15.19 -6.04
C MET A 1 -27.61 -14.24 -4.86
N ASP A 2 -27.33 -14.74 -3.67
CA ASP A 2 -27.21 -13.88 -2.50
C ASP A 2 -26.07 -12.91 -2.75
N LYS A 3 -26.40 -11.62 -2.80
CA LYS A 3 -25.38 -10.56 -2.83
C LYS A 3 -24.63 -10.67 -1.51
N ASN A 4 -23.32 -10.77 -1.56
CA ASN A 4 -22.48 -10.74 -0.39
C ASN A 4 -22.72 -9.42 0.35
N THR A 5 -23.37 -9.51 1.51
CA THR A 5 -23.97 -8.34 2.19
C THR A 5 -23.06 -7.76 3.27
N TYR A 6 -21.80 -8.25 3.41
CA TYR A 6 -20.88 -7.74 4.42
C TYR A 6 -19.89 -6.71 3.88
N LYS A 7 -19.52 -5.76 4.74
CA LYS A 7 -18.43 -4.81 4.50
C LYS A 7 -17.10 -5.34 5.03
N LEU A 8 -16.02 -4.98 4.34
CA LEU A 8 -14.66 -5.44 4.63
C LEU A 8 -13.93 -4.44 5.53
N LEU A 9 -13.74 -4.77 6.80
CA LEU A 9 -12.87 -4.04 7.73
C LEU A 9 -11.43 -4.57 7.64
N THR A 10 -10.87 -4.53 6.45
CA THR A 10 -9.58 -5.13 6.13
C THR A 10 -8.62 -4.10 5.55
N PRO A 11 -7.31 -4.34 5.55
CA PRO A 11 -6.33 -3.40 4.96
C PRO A 11 -6.29 -3.44 3.42
N GLY A 12 -7.17 -4.19 2.80
CA GLY A 12 -7.26 -4.48 1.36
C GLY A 12 -7.03 -5.96 1.04
N PRO A 13 -7.88 -6.55 0.17
CA PRO A 13 -8.97 -5.90 -0.57
C PRO A 13 -10.05 -5.28 0.34
N LEU A 14 -10.80 -4.34 -0.21
CA LEU A 14 -11.76 -3.50 0.52
C LEU A 14 -13.16 -3.57 -0.12
N THR A 15 -14.16 -2.99 0.54
CA THR A 15 -15.48 -2.82 -0.06
C THR A 15 -15.45 -1.66 -1.04
N THR A 16 -15.64 -1.96 -2.34
CA THR A 16 -15.75 -0.97 -3.41
C THR A 16 -17.18 -0.50 -3.58
N THR A 17 -17.35 0.65 -4.22
CA THR A 17 -18.67 1.15 -4.68
C THR A 17 -19.30 0.23 -5.73
N GLU A 18 -20.61 0.38 -5.95
CA GLU A 18 -21.30 -0.34 -7.04
C GLU A 18 -20.77 0.13 -8.41
N THR A 19 -20.49 1.42 -8.60
CA THR A 19 -19.99 1.96 -9.87
C THR A 19 -18.61 1.44 -10.25
N VAL A 20 -17.72 1.17 -9.27
CA VAL A 20 -16.45 0.47 -9.51
C VAL A 20 -16.71 -0.96 -9.97
N LYS A 21 -17.68 -1.67 -9.40
CA LYS A 21 -18.05 -3.05 -9.81
C LYS A 21 -18.71 -3.05 -11.20
N GLU A 22 -19.58 -2.10 -11.48
CA GLU A 22 -20.24 -1.94 -12.78
C GLU A 22 -19.23 -1.69 -13.91
N ALA A 23 -18.16 -0.93 -13.65
CA ALA A 23 -17.09 -0.69 -14.62
C ALA A 23 -16.41 -1.97 -15.12
N MET A 24 -16.49 -3.07 -14.35
CA MET A 24 -15.95 -4.38 -14.72
C MET A 24 -16.87 -5.21 -15.63
N GLN A 25 -18.09 -4.80 -15.88
CA GLN A 25 -19.07 -5.61 -16.65
C GLN A 25 -18.86 -5.56 -18.16
N ILE A 26 -17.94 -4.72 -18.64
CA ILE A 26 -17.70 -4.51 -20.07
C ILE A 26 -16.36 -5.13 -20.47
N ASP A 27 -16.40 -6.06 -21.42
CA ASP A 27 -15.21 -6.61 -22.06
C ASP A 27 -14.52 -5.53 -22.92
N ARG A 28 -13.17 -5.50 -22.86
CA ARG A 28 -12.37 -4.52 -23.59
C ARG A 28 -11.22 -5.20 -24.35
N CYS A 29 -10.98 -4.72 -25.54
CA CYS A 29 -9.87 -5.15 -26.34
C CYS A 29 -8.60 -4.35 -25.98
N THR A 30 -7.51 -5.03 -25.64
CA THR A 30 -6.24 -4.38 -25.27
C THR A 30 -5.54 -3.68 -26.43
N TRP A 31 -6.02 -3.88 -27.66
CA TRP A 31 -5.52 -3.22 -28.88
C TRP A 31 -6.23 -1.92 -29.18
N ASP A 32 -7.45 -1.71 -28.67
CA ASP A 32 -8.26 -0.53 -28.95
C ASP A 32 -7.67 0.73 -28.34
N GLU A 33 -7.80 1.83 -29.07
CA GLU A 33 -7.34 3.16 -28.62
C GLU A 33 -8.05 3.62 -27.33
N ASP A 34 -9.33 3.31 -27.17
CA ASP A 34 -10.08 3.64 -25.94
C ASP A 34 -9.44 3.01 -24.69
N TYR A 35 -8.99 1.76 -24.81
CA TYR A 35 -8.33 1.09 -23.70
C TYR A 35 -6.92 1.62 -23.43
N LYS A 36 -6.17 1.92 -24.48
CA LYS A 36 -4.84 2.54 -24.36
C LYS A 36 -4.95 3.95 -23.76
N ASN A 37 -5.93 4.75 -24.22
CA ASN A 37 -6.20 6.07 -23.66
C ASN A 37 -6.57 5.98 -22.17
N MET A 38 -7.43 5.03 -21.77
CA MET A 38 -7.72 4.77 -20.36
C MET A 38 -6.45 4.46 -19.55
N THR A 39 -5.53 3.66 -20.10
CA THR A 39 -4.24 3.38 -19.46
C THR A 39 -3.41 4.65 -19.29
N GLN A 40 -3.36 5.53 -20.29
CA GLN A 40 -2.64 6.80 -20.24
C GLN A 40 -3.28 7.79 -19.26
N GLU A 41 -4.61 7.86 -19.21
CA GLU A 41 -5.35 8.68 -18.24
C GLU A 41 -5.02 8.24 -16.81
N ILE A 42 -5.00 6.93 -16.54
CA ILE A 42 -4.60 6.38 -15.25
C ILE A 42 -3.16 6.80 -14.92
N ARG A 43 -2.22 6.62 -15.85
CA ARG A 43 -0.81 6.97 -15.64
C ARG A 43 -0.65 8.47 -15.31
N THR A 44 -1.31 9.33 -16.06
CA THR A 44 -1.30 10.78 -15.84
C THR A 44 -1.98 11.16 -14.52
N GLY A 45 -3.11 10.53 -14.20
CA GLY A 45 -3.82 10.75 -12.94
C GLY A 45 -2.98 10.40 -11.72
N LEU A 46 -2.25 9.28 -11.78
CA LEU A 46 -1.35 8.86 -10.71
C LEU A 46 -0.15 9.81 -10.51
N LEU A 47 0.40 10.37 -11.61
CA LEU A 47 1.46 11.39 -11.51
C LEU A 47 0.96 12.66 -10.83
N LYS A 48 -0.26 13.10 -11.14
CA LYS A 48 -0.87 14.27 -10.47
C LYS A 48 -1.06 14.03 -8.98
N LEU A 49 -1.56 12.85 -8.59
CA LEU A 49 -1.72 12.47 -7.18
C LEU A 49 -0.38 12.37 -6.42
N ALA A 50 0.73 12.19 -7.14
CA ALA A 50 2.09 12.10 -6.59
C ALA A 50 2.86 13.42 -6.64
N HIS A 51 2.24 14.53 -7.11
CA HIS A 51 2.88 15.81 -7.39
C HIS A 51 4.05 15.71 -8.40
N ALA A 52 4.00 14.71 -9.30
CA ALA A 52 5.12 14.29 -10.14
C ALA A 52 4.85 14.47 -11.66
N ASP A 53 3.93 15.36 -12.04
CA ASP A 53 3.49 15.60 -13.42
C ASP A 53 4.32 16.66 -14.18
N ASN A 54 5.50 16.98 -13.67
CA ASN A 54 6.46 17.93 -14.27
C ASN A 54 7.31 17.35 -15.43
N GLY A 55 7.15 16.07 -15.76
CA GLY A 55 7.90 15.38 -16.82
C GLY A 55 9.15 14.61 -16.35
N ASP A 56 9.58 14.76 -15.11
CA ASP A 56 10.72 14.03 -14.54
C ASP A 56 10.37 12.58 -14.14
N TYR A 57 9.09 12.31 -13.98
CA TYR A 57 8.57 11.02 -13.52
C TYR A 57 7.63 10.39 -14.56
N THR A 58 7.47 9.08 -14.44
CA THR A 58 6.51 8.30 -15.22
C THR A 58 5.80 7.31 -14.32
N THR A 59 4.62 6.84 -14.75
CA THR A 59 3.93 5.74 -14.09
C THR A 59 3.99 4.48 -14.94
N VAL A 60 4.40 3.37 -14.34
CA VAL A 60 4.41 2.04 -14.97
C VAL A 60 3.36 1.18 -14.28
N LEU A 61 2.41 0.65 -15.05
CA LEU A 61 1.41 -0.29 -14.55
C LEU A 61 1.95 -1.71 -14.71
N MET A 62 1.97 -2.48 -13.61
CA MET A 62 2.52 -3.82 -13.57
C MET A 62 1.43 -4.80 -13.15
N GLN A 63 1.18 -5.84 -13.95
CA GLN A 63 0.22 -6.88 -13.62
C GLN A 63 0.63 -7.64 -12.37
N GLY A 64 -0.33 -7.96 -11.52
CA GLY A 64 -0.14 -8.69 -10.28
C GLY A 64 -0.45 -7.86 -9.04
N SER A 65 -0.33 -8.48 -7.87
CA SER A 65 -0.53 -7.79 -6.59
C SER A 65 0.58 -6.77 -6.31
N GLY A 66 0.42 -5.98 -5.24
CA GLY A 66 1.48 -5.08 -4.79
C GLY A 66 2.83 -5.76 -4.58
N THR A 67 2.83 -7.02 -4.13
CA THR A 67 4.05 -7.84 -3.99
C THR A 67 4.79 -7.96 -5.33
N PHE A 68 4.08 -8.20 -6.44
CA PHE A 68 4.67 -8.23 -7.79
C PHE A 68 5.26 -6.88 -8.20
N GLY A 69 4.61 -5.77 -7.78
CA GLY A 69 5.12 -4.42 -8.03
C GLY A 69 6.43 -4.16 -7.28
N VAL A 70 6.51 -4.48 -6.00
CA VAL A 70 7.75 -4.35 -5.20
C VAL A 70 8.85 -5.23 -5.78
N GLU A 71 8.54 -6.48 -6.10
CA GLU A 71 9.48 -7.42 -6.70
C GLU A 71 9.96 -6.95 -8.09
N SER A 72 9.08 -6.33 -8.91
CA SER A 72 9.47 -5.75 -10.19
C SER A 72 10.48 -4.62 -10.05
N VAL A 73 10.35 -3.81 -8.98
CA VAL A 73 11.34 -2.77 -8.67
C VAL A 73 12.64 -3.42 -8.20
N LEU A 74 12.62 -4.22 -7.14
CA LEU A 74 13.85 -4.79 -6.57
C LEU A 74 14.61 -5.63 -7.61
N SER A 75 13.92 -6.53 -8.32
CA SER A 75 14.56 -7.42 -9.32
C SER A 75 14.92 -6.71 -10.64
N GLY A 76 14.25 -5.59 -10.95
CA GLY A 76 14.38 -4.88 -12.23
C GLY A 76 15.28 -3.66 -12.22
N VAL A 77 15.53 -3.04 -11.03
CA VAL A 77 16.33 -1.79 -10.99
C VAL A 77 17.65 -1.91 -10.24
N ILE A 78 17.84 -2.94 -9.40
CA ILE A 78 19.05 -3.14 -8.62
C ILE A 78 20.01 -4.06 -9.39
N SER A 79 21.12 -3.51 -9.85
CA SER A 79 22.14 -4.27 -10.59
C SER A 79 22.95 -5.20 -9.70
N SER A 80 23.80 -6.05 -10.28
CA SER A 80 24.70 -6.96 -9.55
C SER A 80 25.78 -6.23 -8.74
N THR A 81 26.06 -4.97 -9.08
CA THR A 81 27.05 -4.13 -8.37
C THR A 81 26.41 -3.29 -7.27
N ASP A 82 25.09 -3.12 -7.29
CA ASP A 82 24.35 -2.35 -6.30
C ASP A 82 24.17 -3.10 -4.98
N LYS A 83 23.85 -2.33 -3.94
CA LYS A 83 23.54 -2.82 -2.60
C LYS A 83 22.40 -2.02 -2.00
N VAL A 84 21.41 -2.69 -1.45
CA VAL A 84 20.24 -2.02 -0.85
C VAL A 84 20.28 -2.07 0.67
N LEU A 85 19.99 -0.95 1.32
CA LEU A 85 19.66 -0.89 2.74
C LEU A 85 18.15 -1.05 2.87
N VAL A 86 17.70 -2.13 3.51
CA VAL A 86 16.28 -2.39 3.79
C VAL A 86 15.99 -1.98 5.22
N LEU A 87 15.06 -1.04 5.41
CA LEU A 87 14.57 -0.65 6.73
C LEU A 87 13.39 -1.55 7.09
N GLN A 88 13.61 -2.48 8.03
CA GLN A 88 12.68 -3.55 8.39
C GLN A 88 12.05 -3.28 9.74
N ASN A 89 10.72 -3.04 9.77
CA ASN A 89 9.92 -2.94 10.98
C ASN A 89 8.53 -3.56 10.82
N GLY A 90 8.42 -4.61 10.01
CA GLY A 90 7.16 -5.32 9.80
C GLY A 90 7.27 -6.45 8.78
N ALA A 91 6.17 -7.18 8.60
CA ALA A 91 6.15 -8.33 7.70
C ALA A 91 6.29 -7.96 6.21
N TYR A 92 5.92 -6.73 5.82
CA TYR A 92 6.05 -6.31 4.42
C TYR A 92 7.46 -5.85 4.10
N SER A 93 8.11 -5.14 5.00
CA SER A 93 9.54 -4.81 4.87
C SER A 93 10.43 -6.06 4.97
N LYS A 94 10.09 -7.05 5.83
CA LYS A 94 10.74 -8.35 5.86
C LYS A 94 10.65 -9.09 4.51
N ARG A 95 9.51 -9.00 3.83
CA ARG A 95 9.33 -9.60 2.50
C ARG A 95 10.27 -8.99 1.45
N MET A 96 10.65 -7.71 1.57
CA MET A 96 11.67 -7.13 0.69
C MET A 96 13.03 -7.80 0.86
N VAL A 97 13.37 -8.19 2.09
CA VAL A 97 14.58 -8.98 2.37
C VAL A 97 14.49 -10.35 1.69
N GLU A 98 13.36 -11.04 1.84
CA GLU A 98 13.12 -12.33 1.16
C GLU A 98 13.26 -12.20 -0.37
N MET A 99 12.73 -11.13 -0.98
CA MET A 99 12.91 -10.86 -2.42
C MET A 99 14.38 -10.65 -2.78
N CYS A 100 15.15 -9.96 -1.94
CA CYS A 100 16.59 -9.80 -2.16
C CYS A 100 17.31 -11.16 -2.17
N ASP A 101 16.97 -12.06 -1.25
CA ASP A 101 17.51 -13.41 -1.20
C ASP A 101 17.17 -14.21 -2.45
N TYR A 102 15.88 -14.23 -2.85
CA TYR A 102 15.42 -14.94 -4.06
C TYR A 102 16.14 -14.47 -5.33
N HIS A 103 16.44 -13.19 -5.44
CA HIS A 103 17.07 -12.59 -6.62
C HIS A 103 18.59 -12.41 -6.50
N GLY A 104 19.22 -12.85 -5.41
CA GLY A 104 20.65 -12.69 -5.18
C GLY A 104 21.11 -11.23 -5.15
N ILE A 105 20.25 -10.33 -4.63
CA ILE A 105 20.53 -8.91 -4.47
C ILE A 105 21.35 -8.72 -3.18
N LYS A 106 22.43 -7.95 -3.24
CA LYS A 106 23.20 -7.60 -2.05
C LYS A 106 22.41 -6.60 -1.20
N TYR A 107 22.31 -6.85 0.10
CA TYR A 107 21.59 -5.97 1.01
C TYR A 107 22.27 -5.84 2.37
N VAL A 108 21.82 -4.85 3.12
CA VAL A 108 22.00 -4.68 4.57
C VAL A 108 20.60 -4.49 5.15
N VAL A 109 20.33 -5.03 6.30
CA VAL A 109 19.08 -4.80 7.03
C VAL A 109 19.36 -3.90 8.22
N TYR A 110 18.58 -2.84 8.35
CA TYR A 110 18.34 -2.17 9.62
C TYR A 110 17.02 -2.68 10.16
N GLU A 111 17.06 -3.39 11.27
CA GLU A 111 15.88 -3.99 11.89
C GLU A 111 15.43 -3.15 13.08
N GLU A 112 14.14 -2.81 13.11
CA GLU A 112 13.49 -2.09 14.18
C GLU A 112 12.28 -2.87 14.67
N ASP A 113 11.87 -2.64 15.90
CA ASP A 113 10.62 -3.19 16.45
C ASP A 113 9.40 -2.78 15.64
N TYR A 114 8.40 -3.64 15.57
CA TYR A 114 7.18 -3.43 14.77
C TYR A 114 6.28 -2.28 15.27
N ALA A 115 6.55 -1.76 16.47
CA ALA A 115 5.86 -0.61 17.04
C ALA A 115 6.62 0.71 16.84
N HIS A 116 7.84 0.67 16.31
CA HIS A 116 8.70 1.84 16.21
C HIS A 116 9.05 2.20 14.78
N VAL A 117 9.16 3.50 14.51
CA VAL A 117 9.67 4.02 13.24
C VAL A 117 11.20 3.90 13.22
N PRO A 118 11.84 3.67 12.07
CA PRO A 118 13.29 3.65 11.95
C PRO A 118 13.92 4.97 12.43
N ASP A 119 14.94 4.88 13.29
CA ASP A 119 15.68 6.06 13.76
C ASP A 119 16.60 6.61 12.66
N PRO A 120 16.36 7.84 12.16
CA PRO A 120 17.18 8.44 11.12
C PRO A 120 18.67 8.57 11.48
N ALA A 121 19.02 8.72 12.76
CA ALA A 121 20.41 8.84 13.19
C ALA A 121 21.13 7.49 13.00
N ILE A 122 20.49 6.39 13.36
CA ILE A 122 21.07 5.04 13.15
C ILE A 122 21.15 4.71 11.67
N VAL A 123 20.11 5.06 10.88
CA VAL A 123 20.13 4.89 9.41
C VAL A 123 21.30 5.67 8.80
N GLU A 124 21.53 6.90 9.26
CA GLU A 124 22.66 7.73 8.81
C GLU A 124 24.01 7.08 9.12
N ASP A 125 24.17 6.51 10.31
CA ASP A 125 25.42 5.84 10.69
C ASP A 125 25.67 4.57 9.86
N VAL A 126 24.64 3.82 9.50
CA VAL A 126 24.74 2.71 8.54
C VAL A 126 25.23 3.21 7.18
N LEU A 127 24.68 4.32 6.67
CA LEU A 127 25.06 4.90 5.38
C LEU A 127 26.51 5.42 5.39
N LYS A 128 26.98 5.95 6.51
CA LYS A 128 28.39 6.39 6.70
C LYS A 128 29.35 5.19 6.76
N SER A 129 28.93 4.10 7.39
CA SER A 129 29.77 2.92 7.59
C SER A 129 29.95 2.06 6.35
N ASP A 130 28.98 2.08 5.43
CA ASP A 130 29.00 1.29 4.18
C ASP A 130 28.73 2.16 2.95
N GLY A 131 29.77 2.70 2.37
CA GLY A 131 29.71 3.51 1.15
C GLY A 131 29.22 2.75 -0.10
N ASN A 132 29.15 1.41 -0.08
CA ASN A 132 28.67 0.61 -1.20
C ASN A 132 27.14 0.56 -1.28
N ILE A 133 26.41 1.01 -0.28
CA ILE A 133 24.96 1.13 -0.34
C ILE A 133 24.60 2.13 -1.43
N THR A 134 23.77 1.71 -2.38
CA THR A 134 23.31 2.52 -3.52
C THR A 134 21.82 2.86 -3.42
N HIS A 135 21.05 2.03 -2.74
CA HIS A 135 19.61 2.16 -2.58
C HIS A 135 19.20 2.07 -1.12
N ILE A 136 18.12 2.77 -0.76
CA ILE A 136 17.40 2.62 0.51
C ILE A 136 15.99 2.15 0.16
N SER A 137 15.47 1.17 0.88
CA SER A 137 14.13 0.63 0.68
C SER A 137 13.37 0.59 1.99
N MET A 138 12.13 1.09 2.01
CA MET A 138 11.25 1.02 3.19
C MET A 138 9.77 0.96 2.82
N VAL A 139 8.96 0.50 3.76
CA VAL A 139 7.49 0.56 3.71
C VAL A 139 7.03 1.87 4.36
N HIS A 140 6.14 2.63 3.71
CA HIS A 140 5.57 3.85 4.29
C HIS A 140 4.48 3.53 5.33
N SER A 141 3.53 2.65 5.00
CA SER A 141 2.48 2.24 5.94
C SER A 141 2.53 0.72 6.16
N GLU A 142 3.09 0.34 7.30
CA GLU A 142 3.26 -1.08 7.66
C GLU A 142 1.97 -1.64 8.27
N THR A 143 1.17 -2.33 7.46
CA THR A 143 -0.14 -2.85 7.88
C THR A 143 -0.07 -4.09 8.77
N THR A 144 1.11 -4.59 9.06
CA THR A 144 1.32 -5.61 10.11
C THR A 144 0.88 -5.08 11.46
N SER A 145 1.28 -3.86 11.78
CA SER A 145 1.05 -3.18 13.05
C SER A 145 0.07 -2.01 12.96
N GLY A 146 0.01 -1.34 11.81
CA GLY A 146 -0.73 -0.08 11.60
C GLY A 146 0.17 1.16 11.63
N LEU A 147 1.49 0.96 11.69
CA LEU A 147 2.49 2.01 11.77
C LEU A 147 2.60 2.81 10.48
N LEU A 148 2.74 4.13 10.60
CA LEU A 148 3.09 5.03 9.50
C LEU A 148 4.54 5.52 9.71
N ASN A 149 5.43 5.11 8.84
CA ASN A 149 6.85 5.43 8.88
C ASN A 149 7.13 6.85 8.36
N ASP A 150 8.15 7.50 8.90
CA ASP A 150 8.61 8.81 8.45
C ASP A 150 9.50 8.69 7.19
N ILE A 151 8.85 8.71 6.02
CA ILE A 151 9.56 8.70 4.74
C ILE A 151 10.25 10.03 4.42
N ALA A 152 9.87 11.13 5.08
CA ALA A 152 10.49 12.43 4.85
C ALA A 152 11.90 12.46 5.45
N ALA A 153 12.07 12.04 6.69
CA ALA A 153 13.38 11.97 7.33
C ALA A 153 14.35 11.05 6.56
N ILE A 154 13.87 9.91 6.08
CA ILE A 154 14.70 8.98 5.28
C ILE A 154 14.97 9.52 3.88
N GLY A 155 14.01 10.22 3.27
CA GLY A 155 14.18 10.90 1.98
C GLY A 155 15.29 11.96 2.02
N GLU A 156 15.39 12.74 3.11
CA GLU A 156 16.48 13.69 3.32
C GLU A 156 17.85 12.98 3.40
N LEU A 157 17.94 11.84 4.08
CA LEU A 157 19.15 11.04 4.10
C LEU A 157 19.49 10.48 2.72
N ALA A 158 18.50 9.99 1.98
CA ALA A 158 18.70 9.51 0.62
C ALA A 158 19.28 10.61 -0.29
N LYS A 159 18.74 11.83 -0.22
CA LYS A 159 19.27 13.00 -0.94
C LYS A 159 20.68 13.36 -0.49
N LYS A 160 20.90 13.47 0.81
CA LYS A 160 22.19 13.83 1.42
C LYS A 160 23.33 12.90 1.01
N TYR A 161 23.04 11.59 0.96
CA TYR A 161 24.03 10.54 0.61
C TYR A 161 23.95 10.10 -0.85
N ASN A 162 23.15 10.79 -1.69
CA ASN A 162 22.94 10.48 -3.11
C ASN A 162 22.57 9.00 -3.33
N LYS A 163 21.59 8.51 -2.56
CA LYS A 163 21.05 7.16 -2.66
C LYS A 163 19.70 7.18 -3.39
N LYS A 164 19.41 6.12 -4.15
CA LYS A 164 18.09 5.93 -4.74
C LYS A 164 17.11 5.47 -3.67
N PHE A 165 15.95 6.11 -3.58
CA PHE A 165 14.97 5.81 -2.53
C PHE A 165 13.78 5.06 -3.10
N ILE A 166 13.54 3.84 -2.61
CA ILE A 166 12.44 2.94 -2.97
C ILE A 166 11.45 2.95 -1.82
N VAL A 167 10.21 3.35 -2.08
CA VAL A 167 9.15 3.40 -1.08
C VAL A 167 7.99 2.49 -1.49
N ASP A 168 7.71 1.49 -0.66
CA ASP A 168 6.44 0.77 -0.70
C ASP A 168 5.37 1.61 -0.02
N ALA A 169 4.57 2.29 -0.82
CA ALA A 169 3.42 3.08 -0.39
C ALA A 169 2.10 2.35 -0.65
N MET A 170 2.12 1.02 -0.59
CA MET A 170 1.00 0.16 -0.94
C MET A 170 -0.27 0.57 -0.23
N SER A 171 -0.17 0.79 1.05
CA SER A 171 -1.32 1.04 1.92
C SER A 171 -1.46 2.51 2.32
N SER A 172 -0.70 3.41 1.72
CA SER A 172 -0.76 4.86 2.02
C SER A 172 -1.08 5.72 0.81
N PHE A 173 -0.58 5.36 -0.39
CA PHE A 173 -0.78 6.19 -1.58
C PHE A 173 -2.27 6.30 -1.96
N GLY A 174 -2.74 7.52 -2.13
CA GLY A 174 -4.16 7.84 -2.37
C GLY A 174 -4.98 8.07 -1.09
N GLY A 175 -4.43 7.76 0.08
CA GLY A 175 -5.04 8.02 1.39
C GLY A 175 -4.18 8.92 2.28
N VAL A 176 -2.88 9.00 1.99
CA VAL A 176 -1.92 9.94 2.58
C VAL A 176 -1.29 10.73 1.44
N ASP A 177 -1.14 12.02 1.60
CA ASP A 177 -0.48 12.87 0.60
C ASP A 177 1.03 12.61 0.58
N ILE A 178 1.58 12.34 -0.62
CA ILE A 178 2.99 12.00 -0.81
C ILE A 178 3.53 12.80 -1.99
N ASN A 179 4.31 13.82 -1.70
CA ASN A 179 5.01 14.58 -2.73
C ASN A 179 6.30 13.84 -3.14
N VAL A 180 6.19 12.99 -4.16
CA VAL A 180 7.27 12.07 -4.59
C VAL A 180 8.57 12.81 -4.96
N PRO A 181 8.56 13.91 -5.75
CA PRO A 181 9.76 14.69 -6.03
C PRO A 181 10.38 15.34 -4.81
N GLU A 182 9.57 15.98 -3.97
CA GLU A 182 10.04 16.70 -2.79
C GLU A 182 10.70 15.75 -1.79
N LEU A 183 10.15 14.57 -1.60
CA LEU A 183 10.68 13.52 -0.71
C LEU A 183 11.89 12.78 -1.30
N GLY A 184 12.31 13.10 -2.53
CA GLY A 184 13.45 12.46 -3.17
C GLY A 184 13.24 10.98 -3.51
N ILE A 185 11.99 10.55 -3.63
CA ILE A 185 11.64 9.17 -3.93
C ILE A 185 11.98 8.87 -5.39
N THR A 186 12.79 7.84 -5.62
CA THR A 186 13.17 7.39 -6.96
C THR A 186 12.13 6.43 -7.54
N TYR A 187 11.63 5.52 -6.71
CA TYR A 187 10.59 4.55 -7.05
C TYR A 187 9.57 4.45 -5.93
N LEU A 188 8.32 4.82 -6.21
CA LEU A 188 7.19 4.58 -5.30
C LEU A 188 6.34 3.46 -5.85
N VAL A 189 6.00 2.48 -5.04
CA VAL A 189 5.16 1.34 -5.43
C VAL A 189 3.83 1.39 -4.70
N SER A 190 2.72 1.19 -5.43
CA SER A 190 1.40 0.99 -4.83
C SER A 190 0.53 0.05 -5.68
N SER A 191 -0.71 -0.21 -5.27
CA SER A 191 -1.62 -1.13 -5.96
C SER A 191 -3.03 -0.61 -6.08
N ALA A 192 -3.77 -1.18 -7.03
CA ALA A 192 -5.11 -0.73 -7.37
C ALA A 192 -6.13 -0.89 -6.22
N ASN A 193 -5.96 -1.88 -5.36
CA ASN A 193 -6.97 -2.33 -4.37
C ASN A 193 -6.77 -1.77 -2.95
N LYS A 194 -6.12 -0.60 -2.82
CA LYS A 194 -5.86 0.05 -1.52
C LYS A 194 -6.58 1.40 -1.45
N CYS A 195 -5.93 2.45 -0.99
CA CYS A 195 -6.60 3.73 -0.70
C CYS A 195 -7.29 4.41 -1.90
N ILE A 196 -6.93 4.08 -3.15
CA ILE A 196 -7.65 4.55 -4.34
C ILE A 196 -9.00 3.82 -4.51
N GLN A 197 -9.19 2.69 -3.82
CA GLN A 197 -10.45 1.93 -3.79
C GLN A 197 -10.83 1.23 -5.11
N GLY A 198 -9.84 0.83 -5.91
CA GLY A 198 -10.05 -0.13 -6.99
C GLY A 198 -10.10 -1.58 -6.51
N VAL A 199 -10.03 -2.53 -7.43
CA VAL A 199 -10.04 -3.97 -7.17
C VAL A 199 -8.65 -4.59 -7.37
N PRO A 200 -8.35 -5.77 -6.76
CA PRO A 200 -7.06 -6.43 -6.96
C PRO A 200 -6.81 -6.84 -8.41
N GLY A 201 -5.56 -6.77 -8.89
CA GLY A 201 -5.17 -7.30 -10.20
C GLY A 201 -3.97 -6.63 -10.84
N PHE A 202 -3.62 -5.39 -10.45
CA PHE A 202 -2.37 -4.76 -10.85
C PHE A 202 -1.82 -3.84 -9.76
N SER A 203 -0.53 -3.60 -9.84
CA SER A 203 0.24 -2.61 -9.09
C SER A 203 0.74 -1.51 -10.04
N PHE A 204 1.18 -0.41 -9.49
CA PHE A 204 1.78 0.66 -10.27
C PHE A 204 3.02 1.21 -9.57
N ILE A 205 3.96 1.66 -10.40
CA ILE A 205 5.22 2.23 -9.96
C ILE A 205 5.33 3.65 -10.50
N ILE A 206 5.50 4.63 -9.62
CA ILE A 206 5.89 5.98 -10.00
C ILE A 206 7.41 6.02 -9.94
N ALA A 207 8.05 6.23 -11.09
CA ALA A 207 9.48 6.09 -11.25
C ALA A 207 10.11 7.35 -11.84
N LYS A 208 11.28 7.75 -11.33
CA LYS A 208 12.07 8.82 -11.92
C LYS A 208 12.65 8.37 -13.25
N VAL A 209 12.30 9.07 -14.32
CA VAL A 209 12.61 8.68 -15.71
C VAL A 209 14.11 8.55 -15.96
N SER A 210 14.92 9.47 -15.40
CA SER A 210 16.37 9.45 -15.54
C SER A 210 17.00 8.18 -14.98
N ASP A 211 16.47 7.69 -13.85
CA ASP A 211 16.94 6.50 -13.17
C ASP A 211 16.40 5.23 -13.83
N LEU A 212 15.13 5.21 -14.20
CA LEU A 212 14.50 4.08 -14.88
C LEU A 212 15.20 3.78 -16.24
N LYS A 213 15.61 4.79 -17.00
CA LYS A 213 16.35 4.62 -18.26
C LYS A 213 17.68 3.88 -18.09
N GLN A 214 18.30 3.96 -16.93
CA GLN A 214 19.56 3.28 -16.64
C GLN A 214 19.39 1.79 -16.34
N THR A 215 18.16 1.31 -16.14
CA THR A 215 17.89 -0.07 -15.73
C THR A 215 17.66 -1.03 -16.90
N LYS A 216 17.84 -0.58 -18.13
CA LYS A 216 17.70 -1.44 -19.33
C LYS A 216 18.61 -2.66 -19.25
N GLY A 217 18.00 -3.85 -19.30
CA GLY A 217 18.72 -5.13 -19.29
C GLY A 217 19.20 -5.59 -17.90
N ILE A 218 18.78 -4.91 -16.82
CA ILE A 218 19.10 -5.30 -15.43
C ILE A 218 18.14 -6.38 -14.92
N ALA A 219 16.89 -6.37 -15.39
CA ALA A 219 15.82 -7.22 -14.85
C ALA A 219 16.20 -8.71 -14.82
N ARG A 220 15.93 -9.35 -13.68
CA ARG A 220 16.14 -10.79 -13.44
C ARG A 220 14.94 -11.65 -13.83
N SER A 221 13.84 -11.02 -14.21
CA SER A 221 12.60 -11.68 -14.61
C SER A 221 12.08 -11.10 -15.93
N LEU A 222 11.61 -11.96 -16.84
CA LEU A 222 10.98 -11.52 -18.09
C LEU A 222 9.69 -10.75 -17.85
N SER A 223 8.80 -11.28 -16.99
CA SER A 223 7.46 -10.72 -16.76
C SER A 223 7.45 -9.53 -15.82
N LEU A 224 8.46 -9.40 -14.95
CA LEU A 224 8.61 -8.31 -13.98
C LEU A 224 9.64 -7.26 -14.43
N ASP A 225 10.06 -7.26 -15.70
CA ASP A 225 10.96 -6.26 -16.26
C ASP A 225 10.26 -4.90 -16.36
N LEU A 226 10.52 -4.06 -15.34
CA LEU A 226 9.92 -2.74 -15.18
C LEU A 226 10.28 -1.81 -16.36
N TYR A 227 11.54 -1.85 -16.81
CA TYR A 227 11.99 -1.04 -17.93
C TYR A 227 11.26 -1.42 -19.23
N ALA A 228 11.20 -2.70 -19.55
CA ALA A 228 10.56 -3.16 -20.78
C ALA A 228 9.04 -2.92 -20.78
N GLN A 229 8.38 -3.02 -19.62
CA GLN A 229 6.97 -2.64 -19.46
C GLN A 229 6.78 -1.14 -19.72
N TRP A 230 7.61 -0.29 -19.12
CA TRP A 230 7.61 1.15 -19.36
C TRP A 230 7.87 1.50 -20.83
N GLU A 231 8.92 0.94 -21.43
CA GLU A 231 9.29 1.21 -22.82
C GLU A 231 8.14 0.87 -23.78
N THR A 232 7.41 -0.22 -23.55
CA THR A 232 6.23 -0.59 -24.34
C THR A 232 5.10 0.42 -24.16
N MET A 233 4.79 0.83 -22.93
CA MET A 233 3.75 1.83 -22.65
C MET A 233 4.04 3.19 -23.29
N GLU A 234 5.30 3.62 -23.29
CA GLU A 234 5.71 4.87 -23.95
C GLU A 234 5.59 4.80 -25.48
N LYS A 235 6.10 3.73 -26.08
CA LYS A 235 6.14 3.59 -27.55
C LYS A 235 4.76 3.37 -28.16
N ASP A 236 3.89 2.65 -27.49
CA ASP A 236 2.62 2.17 -28.04
C ASP A 236 1.39 2.83 -27.34
N GLY A 237 1.55 4.05 -26.83
CA GLY A 237 0.45 4.87 -26.35
C GLY A 237 -0.33 4.30 -25.15
N GLY A 238 0.34 3.62 -24.22
CA GLY A 238 -0.29 3.01 -23.05
C GLY A 238 -0.53 1.50 -23.15
N LYS A 239 -0.09 0.87 -24.25
CA LYS A 239 -0.17 -0.58 -24.42
C LYS A 239 0.66 -1.30 -23.35
N TRP A 240 0.08 -2.33 -22.77
CA TRP A 240 0.79 -3.23 -21.86
C TRP A 240 1.64 -4.22 -22.66
N ARG A 241 2.77 -4.61 -22.09
CA ARG A 241 3.68 -5.58 -22.72
C ARG A 241 3.04 -6.96 -22.92
N PHE A 242 2.23 -7.39 -21.96
CA PHE A 242 1.47 -8.64 -21.96
C PHE A 242 -0.01 -8.38 -21.75
N THR A 243 -0.85 -9.43 -21.78
CA THR A 243 -2.28 -9.31 -21.54
C THR A 243 -2.56 -8.67 -20.19
N SER A 244 -3.22 -7.52 -20.19
CA SER A 244 -3.55 -6.78 -18.99
C SER A 244 -4.89 -7.20 -18.39
N PRO A 245 -5.13 -6.96 -17.08
CA PRO A 245 -6.40 -7.26 -16.43
C PRO A 245 -7.44 -6.18 -16.76
N THR A 246 -8.02 -6.23 -17.96
CA THR A 246 -8.83 -5.14 -18.55
C THR A 246 -9.97 -4.66 -17.67
N HIS A 247 -10.69 -5.58 -17.02
CA HIS A 247 -11.78 -5.26 -16.09
C HIS A 247 -11.28 -4.51 -14.85
N VAL A 248 -10.12 -4.92 -14.31
CA VAL A 248 -9.49 -4.26 -13.15
C VAL A 248 -9.01 -2.85 -13.49
N VAL A 249 -8.45 -2.67 -14.70
CA VAL A 249 -8.02 -1.36 -15.20
C VAL A 249 -9.21 -0.42 -15.34
N ALA A 250 -10.34 -0.91 -15.85
CA ALA A 250 -11.57 -0.13 -15.94
C ALA A 250 -12.15 0.24 -14.56
N ALA A 251 -12.18 -0.71 -13.64
CA ALA A 251 -12.58 -0.47 -12.25
C ALA A 251 -11.69 0.59 -11.58
N PHE A 252 -10.39 0.55 -11.83
CA PHE A 252 -9.44 1.51 -11.28
C PHE A 252 -9.60 2.91 -11.89
N SER A 253 -9.87 3.00 -13.20
CA SER A 253 -10.21 4.27 -13.86
C SER A 253 -11.43 4.91 -13.20
N GLN A 254 -12.45 4.12 -12.88
CA GLN A 254 -13.65 4.60 -12.16
C GLN A 254 -13.28 5.03 -10.72
N ALA A 255 -12.50 4.25 -10.02
CA ALA A 255 -12.05 4.58 -8.65
C ALA A 255 -11.25 5.89 -8.57
N LEU A 256 -10.44 6.21 -9.60
CA LEU A 256 -9.76 7.51 -9.69
C LEU A 256 -10.74 8.68 -9.89
N LYS A 257 -11.79 8.48 -10.67
CA LYS A 257 -12.84 9.49 -10.83
C LYS A 257 -13.60 9.74 -9.52
N GLU A 258 -13.86 8.69 -8.77
CA GLU A 258 -14.52 8.78 -7.45
C GLU A 258 -13.61 9.47 -6.42
N LEU A 259 -12.31 9.16 -6.41
CA LEU A 259 -11.35 9.88 -5.57
C LEU A 259 -11.35 11.38 -5.88
N ALA A 260 -11.35 11.76 -7.16
CA ALA A 260 -11.43 13.15 -7.57
C ALA A 260 -12.75 13.82 -7.15
N ALA A 261 -13.88 13.12 -7.32
CA ALA A 261 -15.21 13.58 -6.92
C ALA A 261 -15.38 13.75 -5.41
N GLU A 262 -14.70 12.91 -4.61
CA GLU A 262 -14.66 13.02 -3.13
C GLU A 262 -13.90 14.29 -2.67
N GLY A 263 -13.06 14.87 -3.52
CA GLY A 263 -12.19 16.02 -3.20
C GLY A 263 -10.70 15.66 -3.11
N GLY A 264 -10.30 14.56 -3.74
CA GLY A 264 -8.92 14.10 -3.84
C GLY A 264 -8.38 13.48 -2.54
N ILE A 265 -7.05 13.37 -2.47
CA ILE A 265 -6.36 12.75 -1.33
C ILE A 265 -6.69 13.48 -0.02
N THR A 266 -6.82 14.80 -0.03
CA THR A 266 -7.11 15.58 1.18
C THR A 266 -8.44 15.17 1.83
N ALA A 267 -9.52 15.07 1.05
CA ALA A 267 -10.82 14.65 1.57
C ALA A 267 -10.81 13.16 1.97
N ARG A 268 -10.17 12.29 1.17
CA ARG A 268 -9.99 10.88 1.47
C ARG A 268 -9.24 10.66 2.78
N ASN A 269 -8.14 11.39 2.99
CA ASN A 269 -7.36 11.36 4.22
C ASN A 269 -8.19 11.81 5.42
N ALA A 270 -8.93 12.91 5.28
CA ALA A 270 -9.80 13.41 6.34
C ALA A 270 -10.85 12.38 6.77
N ARG A 271 -11.51 11.71 5.81
CA ARG A 271 -12.46 10.63 6.08
C ARG A 271 -11.79 9.44 6.79
N TYR A 272 -10.66 8.97 6.27
CA TYR A 272 -9.94 7.84 6.87
C TYR A 272 -9.44 8.16 8.27
N THR A 273 -8.92 9.36 8.49
CA THR A 273 -8.47 9.80 9.82
C THR A 273 -9.64 9.90 10.81
N ALA A 274 -10.76 10.46 10.40
CA ALA A 274 -11.95 10.59 11.25
C ALA A 274 -12.51 9.20 11.63
N THR A 275 -12.69 8.31 10.67
CA THR A 275 -13.20 6.94 10.92
C THR A 275 -12.21 6.11 11.74
N ASN A 276 -10.90 6.22 11.49
CA ASN A 276 -9.86 5.53 12.27
C ASN A 276 -9.87 5.98 13.74
N ARG A 277 -9.87 7.29 13.99
CA ARG A 277 -9.90 7.85 15.35
C ARG A 277 -11.15 7.44 16.12
N ALA A 278 -12.31 7.52 15.48
CA ALA A 278 -13.59 7.11 16.10
C ALA A 278 -13.59 5.62 16.43
N LEU A 279 -13.15 4.77 15.48
CA LEU A 279 -13.04 3.34 15.68
C LEU A 279 -12.07 3.00 16.81
N ARG A 280 -10.88 3.59 16.81
CA ARG A 280 -9.86 3.38 17.83
C ARG A 280 -10.37 3.75 19.21
N LYS A 281 -10.93 4.96 19.36
CA LYS A 281 -11.50 5.45 20.62
C LYS A 281 -12.59 4.52 21.14
N GLY A 282 -13.55 4.14 20.30
CA GLY A 282 -14.65 3.26 20.70
C GLY A 282 -14.18 1.85 21.08
N MET A 283 -13.18 1.30 20.39
CA MET A 283 -12.58 0.01 20.75
C MET A 283 -11.83 0.07 22.09
N GLU A 284 -11.11 1.17 22.36
CA GLU A 284 -10.44 1.39 23.65
C GLU A 284 -11.45 1.47 24.82
N GLU A 285 -12.59 2.13 24.61
CA GLU A 285 -13.70 2.17 25.58
C GLU A 285 -14.30 0.78 25.86
N LEU A 286 -14.20 -0.16 24.92
CA LEU A 286 -14.59 -1.56 25.06
C LEU A 286 -13.47 -2.46 25.63
N GLY A 287 -12.30 -1.90 25.97
CA GLY A 287 -11.17 -2.60 26.57
C GLY A 287 -10.16 -3.17 25.58
N PHE A 288 -10.30 -2.90 24.27
CA PHE A 288 -9.31 -3.30 23.27
C PHE A 288 -8.22 -2.25 23.16
N LYS A 289 -7.00 -2.58 23.53
CA LYS A 289 -5.87 -1.65 23.47
C LYS A 289 -5.26 -1.65 22.07
N ALA A 290 -5.02 -0.46 21.50
CA ALA A 290 -4.28 -0.33 20.24
C ALA A 290 -2.79 -0.68 20.43
N TYR A 291 -2.19 -1.34 19.43
CA TYR A 291 -0.78 -1.76 19.45
C TYR A 291 0.18 -0.59 19.24
N ILE A 292 -0.17 0.35 18.35
CA ILE A 292 0.66 1.50 18.00
C ILE A 292 0.22 2.75 18.74
N ASP A 293 1.16 3.53 19.22
CA ASP A 293 0.89 4.86 19.77
C ASP A 293 0.26 5.78 18.74
N GLU A 294 -0.64 6.67 19.19
CA GLU A 294 -1.40 7.57 18.31
C GLU A 294 -0.49 8.44 17.44
N ALA A 295 0.69 8.84 17.95
CA ALA A 295 1.67 9.66 17.23
C ALA A 295 2.20 9.01 15.94
N HIS A 296 2.22 7.69 15.87
CA HIS A 296 2.73 6.91 14.74
C HIS A 296 1.66 6.07 14.05
N GLN A 297 0.40 6.20 14.50
CA GLN A 297 -0.72 5.46 13.93
C GLN A 297 -1.07 5.94 12.53
N GLY A 298 -1.02 5.05 11.55
CA GLY A 298 -1.53 5.31 10.20
C GLY A 298 -3.07 5.37 10.16
N PRO A 299 -3.66 6.10 9.19
CA PRO A 299 -5.10 6.38 9.20
C PRO A 299 -5.98 5.28 8.61
N ILE A 300 -5.42 4.11 8.22
CA ILE A 300 -6.13 3.14 7.38
C ILE A 300 -6.42 1.79 8.04
N ILE A 301 -5.69 1.44 9.10
CA ILE A 301 -5.82 0.18 9.83
C ILE A 301 -5.26 0.32 11.22
N THR A 302 -5.92 -0.31 12.19
CA THR A 302 -5.45 -0.41 13.57
C THR A 302 -5.33 -1.87 13.97
N THR A 303 -4.22 -2.21 14.62
CA THR A 303 -4.00 -3.50 15.29
C THR A 303 -4.35 -3.35 16.76
N PHE A 304 -5.17 -4.27 17.27
CA PHE A 304 -5.64 -4.26 18.65
C PHE A 304 -5.18 -5.52 19.37
N PHE A 305 -4.79 -5.36 20.63
CA PHE A 305 -4.75 -6.46 21.60
C PHE A 305 -6.16 -6.86 21.99
N TYR A 306 -6.33 -8.11 22.41
CA TYR A 306 -7.55 -8.54 23.08
C TYR A 306 -7.64 -7.93 24.48
N PRO A 307 -8.86 -7.73 25.02
CA PRO A 307 -9.04 -7.34 26.41
C PRO A 307 -8.38 -8.34 27.35
N GLU A 308 -7.87 -7.87 28.49
CA GLU A 308 -7.35 -8.75 29.53
C GLU A 308 -8.43 -9.75 30.01
N ASN A 309 -8.05 -11.01 30.16
CA ASN A 309 -8.94 -12.09 30.56
C ASN A 309 -10.16 -12.36 29.66
N CYS A 310 -10.10 -11.96 28.36
CA CYS A 310 -11.16 -12.28 27.43
C CYS A 310 -11.31 -13.81 27.27
N LYS A 311 -12.58 -14.26 27.16
CA LYS A 311 -12.93 -15.70 27.06
C LYS A 311 -13.23 -16.13 25.61
N PHE A 312 -13.19 -15.22 24.65
CA PHE A 312 -13.50 -15.50 23.25
C PHE A 312 -12.23 -15.63 22.40
N THR A 313 -12.38 -16.30 21.28
CA THR A 313 -11.33 -16.47 20.28
C THR A 313 -11.58 -15.55 19.07
N PHE A 314 -10.52 -15.32 18.26
CA PHE A 314 -10.68 -14.61 16.98
C PHE A 314 -11.77 -15.27 16.09
N ALA A 315 -11.80 -16.59 16.00
CA ALA A 315 -12.76 -17.29 15.15
C ALA A 315 -14.22 -17.01 15.59
N LYS A 316 -14.48 -16.95 16.88
CA LYS A 316 -15.82 -16.66 17.42
C LYS A 316 -16.22 -15.21 17.16
N MET A 317 -15.30 -14.27 17.41
CA MET A 317 -15.50 -12.85 17.12
C MET A 317 -15.72 -12.60 15.62
N TYR A 318 -14.89 -13.23 14.76
CA TYR A 318 -15.03 -13.13 13.31
C TYR A 318 -16.38 -13.65 12.82
N ALA A 319 -16.83 -14.81 13.29
CA ALA A 319 -18.13 -15.37 12.92
C ALA A 319 -19.28 -14.44 13.32
N TYR A 320 -19.26 -13.94 14.56
CA TYR A 320 -20.28 -13.01 15.05
C TYR A 320 -20.36 -11.72 14.22
N LEU A 321 -19.22 -11.08 13.98
CA LEU A 321 -19.17 -9.85 13.17
C LEU A 321 -19.63 -10.10 11.72
N LYS A 322 -19.25 -11.25 11.14
CA LYS A 322 -19.67 -11.62 9.79
C LYS A 322 -21.18 -11.81 9.70
N ASP A 323 -21.81 -12.44 10.68
CA ASP A 323 -23.26 -12.62 10.74
C ASP A 323 -24.00 -11.27 10.90
N HIS A 324 -23.30 -10.24 11.41
CA HIS A 324 -23.79 -8.86 11.50
C HIS A 324 -23.32 -7.95 10.35
N GLY A 325 -22.79 -8.52 9.28
CA GLY A 325 -22.47 -7.80 8.04
C GLY A 325 -21.09 -7.15 7.98
N TYR A 326 -20.14 -7.57 8.83
CA TYR A 326 -18.77 -7.06 8.80
C TYR A 326 -17.73 -8.17 8.93
N VAL A 327 -16.64 -8.11 8.18
CA VAL A 327 -15.52 -9.04 8.31
C VAL A 327 -14.23 -8.32 8.64
N ILE A 328 -13.42 -8.95 9.49
CA ILE A 328 -12.19 -8.41 10.06
C ILE A 328 -10.99 -9.30 9.69
N TYR A 329 -9.77 -8.85 9.98
CA TYR A 329 -8.56 -9.64 9.74
C TYR A 329 -7.89 -10.11 11.04
N PRO A 330 -7.30 -11.33 11.03
CA PRO A 330 -6.47 -11.78 12.14
C PRO A 330 -5.25 -10.88 12.29
N GLY A 331 -4.64 -10.89 13.45
CA GLY A 331 -3.34 -10.28 13.68
C GLY A 331 -2.25 -10.93 12.82
N LYS A 332 -1.14 -10.22 12.69
CA LYS A 332 0.02 -10.67 11.91
C LYS A 332 1.34 -10.53 12.69
N LEU A 333 1.24 -10.14 13.96
CA LEU A 333 2.36 -10.14 14.88
C LEU A 333 2.67 -11.58 15.29
N THR A 334 3.94 -11.87 15.49
CA THR A 334 4.42 -13.22 15.85
C THR A 334 4.54 -13.43 17.36
N ASP A 335 4.62 -12.36 18.10
CA ASP A 335 4.91 -12.28 19.54
C ASP A 335 3.71 -11.82 20.39
N ALA A 336 2.59 -11.46 19.75
CA ALA A 336 1.40 -10.99 20.43
C ALA A 336 0.10 -11.47 19.76
N GLU A 337 -0.87 -11.90 20.56
CA GLU A 337 -2.21 -12.20 20.08
C GLU A 337 -2.97 -10.90 19.81
N THR A 338 -3.25 -10.65 18.54
CA THR A 338 -3.88 -9.42 18.05
C THR A 338 -4.87 -9.71 16.93
N PHE A 339 -5.66 -8.70 16.59
CA PHE A 339 -6.46 -8.66 15.37
C PHE A 339 -6.42 -7.25 14.76
N ARG A 340 -6.91 -7.12 13.53
CA ARG A 340 -6.82 -5.87 12.80
C ARG A 340 -8.17 -5.41 12.28
N LEU A 341 -8.42 -4.11 12.39
CA LEU A 341 -9.57 -3.42 11.81
C LEU A 341 -9.09 -2.36 10.82
N GLY A 342 -9.39 -2.56 9.55
CA GLY A 342 -9.19 -1.56 8.49
C GLY A 342 -10.45 -0.70 8.33
N ASN A 343 -10.25 0.55 7.93
CA ASN A 343 -11.32 1.52 7.72
C ASN A 343 -11.30 2.15 6.31
N ILE A 344 -10.61 1.50 5.35
CA ILE A 344 -10.59 1.91 3.95
C ILE A 344 -11.77 1.33 3.15
N GLY A 345 -12.06 1.91 1.99
CA GLY A 345 -13.20 1.52 1.16
C GLY A 345 -14.47 2.25 1.56
N GLU A 346 -15.61 1.62 1.33
CA GLU A 346 -16.94 2.15 1.64
C GLU A 346 -17.27 2.03 3.13
N ILE A 347 -16.39 2.60 3.97
CA ILE A 347 -16.52 2.70 5.43
C ILE A 347 -16.63 4.17 5.81
N TYR A 348 -17.71 4.53 6.45
CA TYR A 348 -18.04 5.88 6.89
C TYR A 348 -18.30 5.91 8.39
N ILE A 349 -18.50 7.10 8.95
CA ILE A 349 -18.69 7.26 10.39
C ILE A 349 -19.89 6.47 10.93
N ASP A 350 -20.98 6.42 10.18
CA ASP A 350 -22.20 5.64 10.53
C ASP A 350 -21.90 4.13 10.60
N ASP A 351 -20.98 3.64 9.78
CA ASP A 351 -20.52 2.25 9.85
C ASP A 351 -19.72 2.01 11.14
N VAL A 352 -18.86 2.95 11.51
CA VAL A 352 -18.07 2.86 12.74
C VAL A 352 -18.97 2.79 13.96
N GLU A 353 -20.01 3.61 14.04
CA GLU A 353 -20.99 3.58 15.14
C GLU A 353 -21.70 2.21 15.24
N LYS A 354 -22.12 1.66 14.08
CA LYS A 354 -22.74 0.32 14.02
C LYS A 354 -21.78 -0.78 14.45
N ILE A 355 -20.54 -0.74 13.95
CA ILE A 355 -19.50 -1.72 14.28
C ILE A 355 -19.21 -1.72 15.78
N LEU A 356 -19.06 -0.55 16.38
CA LEU A 356 -18.84 -0.41 17.82
C LEU A 356 -20.01 -0.95 18.64
N GLY A 357 -21.25 -0.73 18.18
CA GLY A 357 -22.44 -1.34 18.79
C GLY A 357 -22.38 -2.87 18.76
N ILE A 358 -22.03 -3.46 17.60
CA ILE A 358 -21.90 -4.91 17.44
C ILE A 358 -20.77 -5.47 18.31
N PHE A 359 -19.61 -4.80 18.41
CA PHE A 359 -18.55 -5.19 19.32
C PHE A 359 -18.99 -5.16 20.79
N LYS A 360 -19.71 -4.11 21.20
CA LYS A 360 -20.24 -3.97 22.55
C LYS A 360 -21.17 -5.13 22.90
N ASP A 361 -22.10 -5.48 22.01
CA ASP A 361 -23.05 -6.58 22.22
C ASP A 361 -22.31 -7.92 22.31
N PHE A 362 -21.32 -8.14 21.43
CA PHE A 362 -20.47 -9.32 21.45
C PHE A 362 -19.71 -9.47 22.77
N VAL A 363 -19.00 -8.43 23.20
CA VAL A 363 -18.21 -8.46 24.44
C VAL A 363 -19.12 -8.69 25.65
N SER A 364 -20.32 -8.08 25.67
CA SER A 364 -21.28 -8.25 26.75
C SER A 364 -21.88 -9.67 26.85
N ALA A 365 -21.98 -10.36 25.68
CA ALA A 365 -22.47 -11.73 25.63
C ALA A 365 -21.40 -12.78 25.98
N GLU A 366 -20.11 -12.43 25.90
CA GLU A 366 -18.99 -13.35 26.10
C GLU A 366 -18.28 -13.23 27.43
N ASN A 367 -18.55 -12.18 28.19
CA ASN A 367 -18.05 -11.96 29.57
C ASN A 367 -19.06 -12.45 30.61
#